data_a944b6d6df6ef10ab6f1c7e3592727f5
#
_entry.id   a944b6d6df6ef10ab6f1c7e3592727f5
#
_cell.length_a   1.000
_cell.length_b   1.000
_cell.length_c   1.000
_cell.angle_alpha   90.00
_cell.angle_beta   90.00
_cell.angle_gamma   90.00
#
_symmetry.space_group_name_H-M   'P 1'
#
loop_
_entity.id
_entity.type
_entity.pdbx_description
1 polymer ?
#
loop_
_entity_poly.entity_id
_entity_poly.type
_entity_poly.pdbx_seq_one_letter_code
_entity_poly.pdbx_strand_id
1 'polypeptide(L)'
;MNDNLSKALSIFIEAMRPFVVGFLMEHFKNEPWEGVFFARLKPDKQNTWNKAIQSLSADSDRKQLVDYNNLSNFAIAFKQELTDEFGNSKEANKFISYLQEIQDVRNKCNHYQQLDEDEIDRAFGTMKLVAKLLQMPDLVTEIDTIRNRGSIPTIQPDAPTIKEITSTVSFSEDSPLPAWYTNVYP
;
A
#
# COMPACT_ATOMS: atom_id res chain seq x y z
N MET A 1 12.25 -8.81 7.25
CA MET A 1 11.19 -7.81 7.02
C MET A 1 10.21 -8.43 6.04
N ASN A 2 8.91 -8.21 6.21
CA ASN A 2 7.92 -8.74 5.25
C ASN A 2 8.00 -7.90 3.96
N ASP A 3 8.48 -8.52 2.87
CA ASP A 3 8.72 -7.83 1.58
C ASP A 3 7.43 -7.25 0.98
N ASN A 4 6.29 -7.92 1.21
CA ASN A 4 5.01 -7.42 0.77
C ASN A 4 4.60 -6.14 1.52
N LEU A 5 4.80 -6.09 2.85
CA LEU A 5 4.50 -4.90 3.63
C LEU A 5 5.38 -3.72 3.19
N SER A 6 6.69 -3.94 2.99
CA SER A 6 7.60 -2.90 2.51
C SER A 6 7.19 -2.35 1.15
N LYS A 7 6.76 -3.23 0.25
CA LYS A 7 6.26 -2.84 -1.07
C LYS A 7 4.95 -2.04 -0.94
N ALA A 8 4.02 -2.49 -0.11
CA ALA A 8 2.76 -1.79 0.13
C ALA A 8 2.99 -0.39 0.73
N LEU A 9 3.90 -0.28 1.71
CA LEU A 9 4.30 1.02 2.24
C LEU A 9 4.88 1.92 1.14
N SER A 10 5.75 1.40 0.28
CA SER A 10 6.34 2.18 -0.81
C SER A 10 5.29 2.75 -1.77
N ILE A 11 4.35 1.94 -2.25
CA ILE A 11 3.30 2.43 -3.16
C ILE A 11 2.33 3.37 -2.45
N PHE A 12 2.06 3.14 -1.16
CA PHE A 12 1.21 4.01 -0.38
C PHE A 12 1.79 5.44 -0.30
N ILE A 13 3.08 5.59 0.08
CA ILE A 13 3.68 6.93 0.16
C ILE A 13 3.76 7.61 -1.22
N GLU A 14 4.04 6.85 -2.29
CA GLU A 14 4.04 7.39 -3.65
C GLU A 14 2.67 7.94 -4.06
N ALA A 15 1.58 7.29 -3.66
CA ALA A 15 0.22 7.78 -3.90
C ALA A 15 -0.15 8.99 -3.03
N MET A 16 0.38 9.06 -1.79
CA MET A 16 0.11 10.17 -0.88
C MET A 16 0.81 11.47 -1.28
N ARG A 17 1.97 11.42 -1.92
CA ARG A 17 2.72 12.60 -2.35
C ARG A 17 1.91 13.56 -3.23
N PRO A 18 1.34 13.10 -4.37
CA PRO A 18 0.52 13.97 -5.19
C PRO A 18 -0.75 14.46 -4.50
N PHE A 19 -1.34 13.65 -3.62
CA PHE A 19 -2.49 14.08 -2.82
C PHE A 19 -2.13 15.27 -1.92
N VAL A 20 -1.06 15.18 -1.12
CA VAL A 20 -0.63 16.28 -0.23
C VAL A 20 -0.34 17.55 -1.01
N VAL A 21 0.42 17.43 -2.10
CA VAL A 21 0.78 18.58 -2.93
C VAL A 21 -0.45 19.19 -3.61
N GLY A 22 -1.32 18.35 -4.18
CA GLY A 22 -2.58 18.79 -4.80
C GLY A 22 -3.49 19.51 -3.80
N PHE A 23 -3.67 18.92 -2.61
CA PHE A 23 -4.45 19.52 -1.53
C PHE A 23 -3.93 20.92 -1.14
N LEU A 24 -2.62 21.05 -0.94
CA LEU A 24 -2.02 22.34 -0.58
C LEU A 24 -2.15 23.38 -1.69
N MET A 25 -1.92 22.98 -2.94
CA MET A 25 -2.07 23.86 -4.10
C MET A 25 -3.52 24.30 -4.33
N GLU A 26 -4.49 23.49 -4.01
CA GLU A 26 -5.90 23.80 -4.15
C GLU A 26 -6.37 24.81 -3.07
N HIS A 27 -5.99 24.55 -1.81
CA HIS A 27 -6.40 25.41 -0.68
C HIS A 27 -5.62 26.74 -0.59
N PHE A 28 -4.37 26.74 -1.09
CA PHE A 28 -3.45 27.89 -0.99
C PHE A 28 -2.92 28.33 -2.36
N LYS A 29 -3.83 28.60 -3.28
CA LYS A 29 -3.58 28.81 -4.73
C LYS A 29 -2.49 29.83 -5.10
N ASN A 30 -2.16 30.75 -4.21
CA ASN A 30 -1.23 31.83 -4.50
C ASN A 30 0.17 31.62 -3.87
N GLU A 31 0.39 30.51 -3.21
CA GLU A 31 1.63 30.24 -2.48
C GLU A 31 2.26 28.92 -2.95
N PRO A 32 3.60 28.84 -3.04
CA PRO A 32 4.28 27.58 -3.26
C PRO A 32 3.96 26.60 -2.11
N TRP A 33 3.54 25.37 -2.45
CA TRP A 33 3.10 24.37 -1.47
C TRP A 33 4.15 24.08 -0.39
N GLU A 34 5.46 24.11 -0.73
CA GLU A 34 6.55 23.91 0.22
C GLU A 34 6.59 25.03 1.28
N GLY A 35 6.36 26.26 0.87
CA GLY A 35 6.32 27.41 1.78
C GLY A 35 5.14 27.33 2.73
N VAL A 36 3.96 26.98 2.20
CA VAL A 36 2.73 26.77 3.00
C VAL A 36 2.95 25.66 4.03
N PHE A 37 3.48 24.53 3.59
CA PHE A 37 3.75 23.40 4.47
C PHE A 37 4.76 23.75 5.56
N PHE A 38 5.89 24.34 5.18
CA PHE A 38 6.94 24.77 6.10
C PHE A 38 6.43 25.72 7.19
N ALA A 39 5.62 26.71 6.81
CA ALA A 39 5.08 27.70 7.74
C ALA A 39 4.19 27.10 8.85
N ARG A 40 3.56 25.96 8.57
CA ARG A 40 2.70 25.24 9.53
C ARG A 40 3.43 24.20 10.37
N LEU A 41 4.68 23.89 10.04
CA LEU A 41 5.49 22.93 10.82
C LEU A 41 5.92 23.57 12.16
N LYS A 42 6.01 22.72 13.19
CA LYS A 42 6.66 23.10 14.45
C LYS A 42 8.15 23.41 14.23
N PRO A 43 8.78 24.28 15.04
CA PRO A 43 10.18 24.69 14.83
C PRO A 43 11.19 23.55 14.73
N ASP A 44 11.01 22.48 15.54
CA ASP A 44 11.87 21.29 15.47
C ASP A 44 11.73 20.56 14.13
N LYS A 45 10.54 20.54 13.56
CA LYS A 45 10.24 19.94 12.26
C LYS A 45 10.72 20.79 11.09
N GLN A 46 10.69 22.13 11.23
CA GLN A 46 11.24 23.05 10.24
C GLN A 46 12.75 22.82 10.03
N ASN A 47 13.50 22.57 11.10
CA ASN A 47 14.91 22.23 11.01
C ASN A 47 15.16 20.93 10.22
N THR A 48 14.33 19.91 10.46
CA THR A 48 14.41 18.62 9.72
C THR A 48 14.06 18.80 8.25
N TRP A 49 13.02 19.59 7.96
CA TRP A 49 12.61 19.95 6.61
C TRP A 49 13.73 20.65 5.81
N ASN A 50 14.35 21.66 6.42
CA ASN A 50 15.45 22.40 5.79
C ASN A 50 16.65 21.49 5.46
N LYS A 51 16.99 20.55 6.35
CA LYS A 51 18.03 19.54 6.08
C LYS A 51 17.63 18.62 4.93
N ALA A 52 16.38 18.20 4.87
CA ALA A 52 15.88 17.36 3.76
C ALA A 52 15.96 18.11 2.42
N ILE A 53 15.56 19.39 2.37
CA ILE A 53 15.71 20.23 1.16
C ILE A 53 17.17 20.33 0.72
N GLN A 54 18.09 20.55 1.65
CA GLN A 54 19.52 20.67 1.35
C GLN A 54 20.13 19.38 0.84
N SER A 55 19.57 18.22 1.22
CA SER A 55 20.03 16.90 0.77
C SER A 55 19.48 16.48 -0.60
N LEU A 56 18.42 17.15 -1.09
CA LEU A 56 17.90 16.90 -2.43
C LEU A 56 18.80 17.51 -3.50
N SER A 57 19.04 16.75 -4.57
CA SER A 57 19.67 17.29 -5.77
C SER A 57 18.75 18.32 -6.45
N ALA A 58 19.32 19.24 -7.22
CA ALA A 58 18.57 20.30 -7.90
C ALA A 58 17.47 19.75 -8.83
N ASP A 59 17.71 18.57 -9.41
CA ASP A 59 16.79 17.91 -10.35
C ASP A 59 15.80 16.95 -9.68
N SER A 60 15.84 16.82 -8.34
CA SER A 60 14.93 15.91 -7.63
C SER A 60 13.51 16.47 -7.59
N ASP A 61 12.52 15.58 -7.76
CA ASP A 61 11.12 15.94 -7.53
C ASP A 61 10.91 16.27 -6.03
N ARG A 62 10.58 17.53 -5.75
CA ARG A 62 10.36 18.02 -4.39
C ARG A 62 9.21 17.33 -3.65
N LYS A 63 8.31 16.65 -4.35
CA LYS A 63 7.30 15.80 -3.71
C LYS A 63 7.92 14.71 -2.84
N GLN A 64 9.18 14.32 -3.09
CA GLN A 64 9.92 13.38 -2.24
C GLN A 64 10.12 13.87 -0.81
N LEU A 65 10.00 15.19 -0.55
CA LEU A 65 9.98 15.75 0.80
C LEU A 65 8.78 15.26 1.62
N VAL A 66 7.71 14.81 0.96
CA VAL A 66 6.57 14.18 1.64
C VAL A 66 6.94 12.72 1.92
N ASP A 67 7.64 12.50 3.03
CA ASP A 67 7.88 11.20 3.64
C ASP A 67 6.79 10.87 4.69
N TYR A 68 6.90 9.74 5.37
CA TYR A 68 5.91 9.33 6.38
C TYR A 68 5.82 10.29 7.56
N ASN A 69 6.94 10.89 8.00
CA ASN A 69 6.94 11.88 9.08
C ASN A 69 6.22 13.15 8.62
N ASN A 70 6.51 13.60 7.41
CA ASN A 70 5.89 14.79 6.84
C ASN A 70 4.42 14.58 6.48
N LEU A 71 4.03 13.36 6.07
CA LEU A 71 2.63 13.01 5.86
C LEU A 71 1.80 13.11 7.16
N SER A 72 2.32 12.59 8.28
CA SER A 72 1.68 12.76 9.59
C SER A 72 1.66 14.20 10.07
N ASN A 73 2.76 14.94 9.86
CA ASN A 73 2.83 16.36 10.18
C ASN A 73 1.83 17.19 9.37
N PHE A 74 1.67 16.87 8.07
CA PHE A 74 0.66 17.46 7.21
C PHE A 74 -0.74 17.29 7.79
N ALA A 75 -1.12 16.07 8.11
CA ALA A 75 -2.47 15.78 8.60
C ALA A 75 -2.79 16.49 9.91
N ILE A 76 -1.80 16.68 10.79
CA ILE A 76 -1.95 17.43 12.05
C ILE A 76 -2.02 18.93 11.78
N ALA A 77 -1.12 19.46 10.95
CA ALA A 77 -0.98 20.89 10.69
C ALA A 77 -2.17 21.48 9.90
N PHE A 78 -2.78 20.68 9.03
CA PHE A 78 -3.89 21.06 8.16
C PHE A 78 -5.21 20.38 8.55
N LYS A 79 -5.36 20.08 9.85
CA LYS A 79 -6.56 19.40 10.37
C LYS A 79 -7.84 20.15 10.06
N GLN A 80 -7.83 21.51 10.11
CA GLN A 80 -9.02 22.30 9.85
C GLN A 80 -9.42 22.19 8.38
N GLU A 81 -8.50 22.36 7.47
CA GLU A 81 -8.72 22.25 6.03
C GLU A 81 -9.16 20.83 5.63
N LEU A 82 -8.57 19.82 6.27
CA LEU A 82 -9.01 18.42 6.10
C LEU A 82 -10.42 18.19 6.66
N THR A 83 -10.81 18.90 7.74
CA THR A 83 -12.18 18.82 8.27
C THR A 83 -13.18 19.39 7.27
N ASP A 84 -12.81 20.50 6.64
CA ASP A 84 -13.65 21.16 5.63
C ASP A 84 -13.75 20.27 4.37
N GLU A 85 -12.64 19.67 3.93
CA GLU A 85 -12.58 18.74 2.78
C GLU A 85 -13.42 17.49 3.01
N PHE A 86 -13.29 16.85 4.19
CA PHE A 86 -14.06 15.63 4.51
C PHE A 86 -15.49 15.93 4.99
N GLY A 87 -15.85 17.20 5.15
CA GLY A 87 -17.17 17.62 5.61
C GLY A 87 -17.45 17.36 7.09
N ASN A 88 -16.51 16.77 7.84
CA ASN A 88 -16.65 16.57 9.27
C ASN A 88 -15.32 16.26 9.98
N SER A 89 -15.22 16.66 11.26
CA SER A 89 -14.02 16.48 12.07
C SER A 89 -13.73 15.01 12.43
N LYS A 90 -14.73 14.13 12.41
CA LYS A 90 -14.55 12.72 12.74
C LYS A 90 -13.71 12.01 11.68
N GLU A 91 -13.96 12.29 10.41
CA GLU A 91 -13.19 11.70 9.30
C GLU A 91 -11.76 12.29 9.26
N ALA A 92 -11.59 13.59 9.51
CA ALA A 92 -10.27 14.19 9.63
C ALA A 92 -9.46 13.57 10.79
N ASN A 93 -10.08 13.33 11.95
CA ASN A 93 -9.42 12.67 13.07
C ASN A 93 -9.05 11.21 12.75
N LYS A 94 -9.91 10.46 12.05
CA LYS A 94 -9.59 9.10 11.60
C LYS A 94 -8.39 9.11 10.64
N PHE A 95 -8.38 10.02 9.67
CA PHE A 95 -7.28 10.17 8.73
C PHE A 95 -5.95 10.41 9.46
N ILE A 96 -5.92 11.34 10.43
CA ILE A 96 -4.74 11.63 11.26
C ILE A 96 -4.29 10.35 12.00
N SER A 97 -5.21 9.66 12.67
CA SER A 97 -4.90 8.45 13.45
C SER A 97 -4.35 7.32 12.58
N TYR A 98 -4.92 7.12 11.40
CA TYR A 98 -4.46 6.11 10.46
C TYR A 98 -3.05 6.42 9.93
N LEU A 99 -2.75 7.68 9.61
CA LEU A 99 -1.40 8.06 9.16
C LEU A 99 -0.35 7.90 10.26
N GLN A 100 -0.70 8.19 11.51
CA GLN A 100 0.17 7.95 12.67
C GLN A 100 0.45 6.45 12.85
N GLU A 101 -0.58 5.61 12.75
CA GLU A 101 -0.43 4.16 12.84
C GLU A 101 0.49 3.61 11.71
N ILE A 102 0.31 4.06 10.48
CA ILE A 102 1.17 3.68 9.35
C ILE A 102 2.62 4.14 9.59
N GLN A 103 2.81 5.35 10.11
CA GLN A 103 4.13 5.87 10.46
C GLN A 103 4.82 5.00 11.51
N ASP A 104 4.08 4.57 12.55
CA ASP A 104 4.60 3.70 13.62
C ASP A 104 5.03 2.35 13.08
N VAL A 105 4.21 1.73 12.21
CA VAL A 105 4.56 0.47 11.53
C VAL A 105 5.83 0.64 10.69
N ARG A 106 5.91 1.71 9.89
CA ARG A 106 7.11 2.00 9.08
C ARG A 106 8.35 2.20 9.95
N ASN A 107 8.22 2.87 11.10
CA ASN A 107 9.33 3.07 12.03
C ASN A 107 9.79 1.74 12.62
N LYS A 108 8.88 0.87 13.05
CA LYS A 108 9.20 -0.50 13.50
C LYS A 108 9.97 -1.27 12.42
N CYS A 109 9.51 -1.23 11.17
CA CYS A 109 10.21 -1.87 10.04
C CYS A 109 11.65 -1.35 9.88
N ASN A 110 11.86 -0.04 9.98
CA ASN A 110 13.18 0.57 9.82
C ASN A 110 14.15 0.24 10.98
N HIS A 111 13.63 0.03 12.18
CA HIS A 111 14.42 -0.34 13.35
C HIS A 111 14.57 -1.86 13.52
N TYR A 112 14.31 -2.63 12.44
CA TYR A 112 14.41 -4.10 12.42
C TYR A 112 13.60 -4.79 13.52
N GLN A 113 12.54 -4.15 14.01
CA GLN A 113 11.62 -4.79 14.94
C GLN A 113 10.77 -5.82 14.17
N GLN A 114 10.58 -6.98 14.76
CA GLN A 114 9.68 -7.99 14.20
C GLN A 114 8.24 -7.54 14.44
N LEU A 115 7.49 -7.49 13.36
CA LEU A 115 6.04 -7.31 13.40
C LEU A 115 5.40 -8.70 13.40
N ASP A 116 4.38 -8.90 14.21
CA ASP A 116 3.55 -10.09 14.13
C ASP A 116 2.57 -10.03 12.93
N GLU A 117 1.89 -11.14 12.67
CA GLU A 117 0.95 -11.23 11.54
C GLU A 117 -0.23 -10.27 11.70
N ASP A 118 -0.72 -10.09 12.92
CA ASP A 118 -1.84 -9.20 13.22
C ASP A 118 -1.45 -7.73 12.98
N GLU A 119 -0.23 -7.33 13.37
CA GLU A 119 0.31 -5.99 13.10
C GLU A 119 0.46 -5.74 11.59
N ILE A 120 0.94 -6.74 10.85
CA ILE A 120 1.08 -6.68 9.40
C ILE A 120 -0.29 -6.54 8.73
N ASP A 121 -1.24 -7.39 9.09
CA ASP A 121 -2.59 -7.37 8.56
C ASP A 121 -3.31 -6.06 8.87
N ARG A 122 -3.14 -5.54 10.07
CA ARG A 122 -3.65 -4.25 10.49
C ARG A 122 -3.06 -3.12 9.65
N ALA A 123 -1.75 -3.13 9.38
CA ALA A 123 -1.11 -2.12 8.54
C ALA A 123 -1.70 -2.09 7.12
N PHE A 124 -1.90 -3.26 6.48
CA PHE A 124 -2.59 -3.35 5.20
C PHE A 124 -4.01 -2.80 5.27
N GLY A 125 -4.75 -3.16 6.33
CA GLY A 125 -6.10 -2.67 6.58
C GLY A 125 -6.15 -1.16 6.71
N THR A 126 -5.23 -0.56 7.50
CA THR A 126 -5.17 0.88 7.75
C THR A 126 -4.81 1.67 6.49
N MET A 127 -3.83 1.20 5.68
CA MET A 127 -3.53 1.82 4.38
C MET A 127 -4.75 1.83 3.45
N LYS A 128 -5.53 0.74 3.41
CA LYS A 128 -6.76 0.68 2.61
C LYS A 128 -7.85 1.61 3.14
N LEU A 129 -7.96 1.79 4.46
CA LEU A 129 -8.91 2.73 5.04
C LEU A 129 -8.57 4.17 4.63
N VAL A 130 -7.30 4.55 4.63
CA VAL A 130 -6.85 5.85 4.11
C VAL A 130 -7.18 6.00 2.63
N ALA A 131 -6.84 5.00 1.81
CA ALA A 131 -7.10 5.02 0.38
C ALA A 131 -8.61 5.13 0.06
N LYS A 132 -9.47 4.45 0.83
CA LYS A 132 -10.93 4.56 0.70
C LYS A 132 -11.45 5.94 1.10
N LEU A 133 -10.92 6.51 2.19
CA LEU A 133 -11.28 7.85 2.65
C LEU A 133 -10.95 8.92 1.60
N LEU A 134 -9.85 8.74 0.89
CA LEU A 134 -9.39 9.61 -0.19
C LEU A 134 -9.96 9.23 -1.58
N GLN A 135 -10.87 8.26 -1.65
CA GLN A 135 -11.49 7.80 -2.91
C GLN A 135 -10.46 7.33 -3.95
N MET A 136 -9.43 6.59 -3.52
CA MET A 136 -8.36 6.02 -4.36
C MET A 136 -8.57 4.51 -4.58
N PRO A 137 -9.53 4.07 -5.42
CA PRO A 137 -9.85 2.65 -5.59
C PRO A 137 -8.68 1.83 -6.17
N ASP A 138 -7.87 2.44 -7.05
CA ASP A 138 -6.71 1.78 -7.65
C ASP A 138 -5.67 1.43 -6.58
N LEU A 139 -5.40 2.35 -5.65
CA LEU A 139 -4.49 2.10 -4.53
C LEU A 139 -5.01 0.97 -3.62
N VAL A 140 -6.33 0.92 -3.35
CA VAL A 140 -6.94 -0.19 -2.60
C VAL A 140 -6.67 -1.52 -3.28
N THR A 141 -6.90 -1.58 -4.60
CA THR A 141 -6.70 -2.80 -5.41
C THR A 141 -5.23 -3.24 -5.43
N GLU A 142 -4.31 -2.28 -5.54
CA GLU A 142 -2.88 -2.57 -5.57
C GLU A 142 -2.38 -3.09 -4.21
N ILE A 143 -2.83 -2.49 -3.10
CA ILE A 143 -2.53 -2.94 -1.74
C ILE A 143 -3.06 -4.37 -1.53
N ASP A 144 -4.29 -4.68 -1.94
CA ASP A 144 -4.87 -6.02 -1.85
C ASP A 144 -4.09 -7.03 -2.70
N THR A 145 -3.67 -6.65 -3.89
CA THR A 145 -2.86 -7.50 -4.77
C THR A 145 -1.52 -7.87 -4.12
N ILE A 146 -0.86 -6.90 -3.47
CA ILE A 146 0.42 -7.14 -2.79
C ILE A 146 0.22 -8.05 -1.58
N ARG A 147 -0.82 -7.78 -0.76
CA ARG A 147 -1.13 -8.61 0.40
C ARG A 147 -1.34 -10.08 0.00
N ASN A 148 -2.11 -10.31 -1.05
CA ASN A 148 -2.50 -11.65 -1.48
C ASN A 148 -1.39 -12.41 -2.22
N ARG A 149 -0.34 -11.74 -2.73
CA ARG A 149 0.81 -12.42 -3.38
C ARG A 149 1.61 -13.32 -2.44
N GLY A 150 1.49 -13.15 -1.12
CA GLY A 150 2.07 -14.04 -0.12
C GLY A 150 1.20 -15.25 0.22
N SER A 151 -0.08 -15.17 -0.11
CA SER A 151 -1.05 -16.24 0.06
C SER A 151 -1.18 -16.98 -1.27
N ILE A 152 -0.21 -17.83 -1.62
CA ILE A 152 -0.49 -18.92 -2.55
C ILE A 152 -1.57 -19.73 -1.83
N PRO A 153 -2.82 -19.83 -2.34
CA PRO A 153 -3.73 -20.78 -1.75
C PRO A 153 -3.01 -22.11 -1.83
N THR A 154 -2.68 -22.68 -0.68
CA THR A 154 -2.40 -24.09 -0.60
C THR A 154 -3.69 -24.74 -1.08
N ILE A 155 -3.76 -25.01 -2.39
CA ILE A 155 -4.71 -25.97 -2.91
C ILE A 155 -4.28 -27.23 -2.18
N GLN A 156 -4.90 -27.49 -1.02
CA GLN A 156 -4.95 -28.86 -0.54
C GLN A 156 -5.58 -29.59 -1.71
N PRO A 157 -4.88 -30.51 -2.37
CA PRO A 157 -5.56 -31.39 -3.26
C PRO A 157 -6.54 -32.11 -2.34
N ASP A 158 -7.84 -31.80 -2.46
CA ASP A 158 -8.85 -32.69 -1.96
C ASP A 158 -8.43 -34.05 -2.43
N ALA A 159 -7.97 -34.87 -1.49
CA ALA A 159 -7.56 -36.23 -1.79
C ALA A 159 -8.79 -36.84 -2.46
N PRO A 160 -8.75 -37.20 -3.76
CA PRO A 160 -9.87 -37.88 -4.36
C PRO A 160 -10.05 -39.14 -3.55
N THR A 161 -11.18 -39.24 -2.87
CA THR A 161 -11.63 -40.49 -2.31
C THR A 161 -11.70 -41.45 -3.51
N ILE A 162 -10.68 -42.26 -3.68
CA ILE A 162 -10.64 -43.30 -4.66
C ILE A 162 -11.73 -44.28 -4.22
N LYS A 163 -12.96 -44.03 -4.69
CA LYS A 163 -13.91 -45.13 -4.81
C LYS A 163 -13.33 -46.06 -5.87
N GLU A 164 -12.86 -47.21 -5.42
CA GLU A 164 -12.48 -48.29 -6.31
C GLU A 164 -13.59 -48.52 -7.33
N ILE A 165 -13.42 -47.96 -8.54
CA ILE A 165 -14.19 -48.34 -9.68
C ILE A 165 -13.39 -49.52 -10.25
N THR A 166 -13.63 -50.72 -9.75
CA THR A 166 -13.31 -51.96 -10.42
C THR A 166 -14.22 -52.10 -11.63
N SER A 167 -13.93 -51.36 -12.70
CA SER A 167 -14.41 -51.70 -14.02
C SER A 167 -13.22 -52.29 -14.78
N THR A 168 -13.27 -53.57 -14.94
CA THR A 168 -12.40 -54.31 -15.88
C THR A 168 -12.64 -53.77 -17.28
N VAL A 169 -11.81 -52.85 -17.73
CA VAL A 169 -11.72 -52.46 -19.15
C VAL A 169 -10.79 -53.46 -19.79
N SER A 170 -11.37 -54.43 -20.49
CA SER A 170 -10.62 -55.30 -21.39
C SER A 170 -10.22 -54.45 -22.62
N PHE A 171 -8.95 -54.10 -22.74
CA PHE A 171 -8.40 -53.55 -23.97
C PHE A 171 -8.25 -54.68 -24.97
N SER A 172 -8.96 -54.60 -26.09
CA SER A 172 -8.66 -55.43 -27.27
C SER A 172 -7.45 -54.82 -27.98
N GLU A 173 -6.41 -55.59 -28.27
CA GLU A 173 -5.16 -55.18 -28.92
C GLU A 173 -5.31 -54.60 -30.33
N ASP A 174 -6.52 -54.54 -30.91
CA ASP A 174 -6.78 -54.10 -32.28
C ASP A 174 -7.44 -52.70 -32.42
N SER A 175 -7.41 -51.84 -31.42
CA SER A 175 -7.92 -50.47 -31.56
C SER A 175 -6.82 -49.55 -32.06
N PRO A 176 -6.98 -48.88 -33.23
CA PRO A 176 -6.00 -47.91 -33.69
C PRO A 176 -5.89 -46.74 -32.72
N LEU A 177 -4.65 -46.34 -32.38
CA LEU A 177 -4.37 -45.19 -31.53
C LEU A 177 -5.04 -43.92 -32.07
N PRO A 178 -5.60 -43.06 -31.20
CA PRO A 178 -6.23 -41.81 -31.63
C PRO A 178 -5.25 -40.92 -32.38
N ALA A 179 -5.68 -40.25 -33.43
CA ALA A 179 -4.87 -39.42 -34.33
C ALA A 179 -4.03 -38.32 -33.63
N TRP A 180 -4.35 -37.95 -32.40
CA TRP A 180 -3.60 -36.98 -31.62
C TRP A 180 -2.32 -37.58 -30.98
N TYR A 181 -2.22 -38.92 -30.88
CA TYR A 181 -1.08 -39.59 -30.24
C TYR A 181 0.18 -39.57 -31.09
N THR A 182 0.03 -39.48 -32.42
CA THR A 182 1.15 -39.49 -33.40
C THR A 182 1.85 -38.16 -33.59
N ASN A 183 1.29 -37.05 -33.00
CA ASN A 183 1.85 -35.68 -33.13
C ASN A 183 2.66 -35.20 -31.91
N VAL A 184 2.84 -36.03 -30.88
CA VAL A 184 3.51 -35.60 -29.64
C VAL A 184 4.92 -36.22 -29.51
N TYR A 185 5.24 -37.26 -30.28
CA TYR A 185 6.60 -37.85 -30.35
C TYR A 185 6.96 -38.20 -31.80
N PRO A 186 7.86 -37.40 -32.45
CA PRO A 186 8.46 -37.80 -33.71
C PRO A 186 9.48 -38.94 -33.54
#